data_0f3e081f674a9f570baefcdab919c2b0
#
_entry.id   0f3e081f674a9f570baefcdab919c2b0
#
_cell.length_a   1.000
_cell.length_b   1.000
_cell.length_c   1.000
_cell.angle_alpha   90.00
_cell.angle_beta   90.00
_cell.angle_gamma   90.00
#
_symmetry.space_group_name_H-M   'P 1'
#
loop_
_entity.id
_entity.type
_entity.pdbx_description
1 polymer ?
#
loop_
_entity_poly.entity_id
_entity_poly.type
_entity_poly.pdbx_seq_one_letter_code
_entity_poly.pdbx_strand_id
1 'polypeptide(L)'
;MVRYIILFLFLFETLQKSDVFFTKTINSSNMVKMFQKLNLNLKGRVGLKVHTGEQGGKYFLRPSFLQEIYDYTNGTFIECNTAYSGMRHSTDLHKQLLQQHGWLDNNRRTVIMDEDPSADFTLTINHPVKISENIVGAHLKDFDSCIVLSHLKGHGMGGYGGALKQLSIGFASQAGKAWIHSAGKTRNWKQAFQGTSQMDFTSAMGDAASSIVEYFRNKGGIAFINVMVNISKSCDCAGGRAPEPKIHDMGILASTDPVAIDRACLDMIVKNTDVGTMELLQQIQRLEGENTIDVAEKHGIGSQEYNLIDIDKEENINKSPNDNISFKEAIYNFGE
;
A
#
# COMPACT_ATOMS: atom_id res chain seq x y z
N MET A 1 26.35 53.16 -19.41
CA MET A 1 25.99 52.47 -18.16
C MET A 1 24.65 51.77 -18.39
N VAL A 2 24.69 50.54 -18.89
CA VAL A 2 23.49 49.75 -19.25
C VAL A 2 23.19 48.86 -18.05
N ARG A 3 22.04 49.07 -17.38
CA ARG A 3 21.54 48.24 -16.28
C ARG A 3 20.91 47.01 -16.89
N TYR A 4 21.49 45.83 -16.67
CA TYR A 4 20.88 44.55 -16.92
C TYR A 4 19.86 44.27 -15.80
N ILE A 5 18.58 44.30 -16.16
CA ILE A 5 17.50 43.77 -15.31
C ILE A 5 17.47 42.28 -15.54
N ILE A 6 17.98 41.50 -14.58
CA ILE A 6 17.82 40.03 -14.54
C ILE A 6 16.40 39.77 -14.03
N LEU A 7 15.53 39.40 -14.95
CA LEU A 7 14.17 38.94 -14.63
C LEU A 7 14.28 37.48 -14.16
N PHE A 8 14.21 37.26 -12.82
CA PHE A 8 14.02 35.93 -12.25
C PHE A 8 12.59 35.50 -12.56
N LEU A 9 12.41 34.74 -13.62
CA LEU A 9 11.20 33.93 -13.83
C LEU A 9 11.22 32.79 -12.82
N PHE A 10 10.51 32.93 -11.70
CA PHE A 10 10.07 31.84 -10.90
C PHE A 10 9.05 31.09 -11.75
N LEU A 11 9.49 30.03 -12.41
CA LEU A 11 8.60 28.99 -12.91
C LEU A 11 8.01 28.31 -11.66
N PHE A 12 6.83 28.72 -11.25
CA PHE A 12 5.95 27.88 -10.47
C PHE A 12 5.59 26.73 -11.41
N GLU A 13 6.32 25.62 -11.36
CA GLU A 13 5.79 24.35 -11.79
C GLU A 13 4.55 24.12 -10.93
N THR A 14 3.37 24.30 -11.51
CA THR A 14 2.14 23.79 -10.92
C THR A 14 2.36 22.29 -10.82
N LEU A 15 2.56 21.78 -9.59
CA LEU A 15 2.60 20.36 -9.32
C LEU A 15 1.33 19.77 -9.93
N GLN A 16 1.49 19.00 -11.00
CA GLN A 16 0.37 18.37 -11.67
C GLN A 16 -0.21 17.34 -10.69
N LYS A 17 -1.48 17.56 -10.33
CA LYS A 17 -2.19 16.63 -9.44
C LYS A 17 -2.24 15.25 -10.07
N SER A 18 -2.01 14.23 -9.26
CA SER A 18 -2.10 12.85 -9.70
C SER A 18 -3.56 12.41 -9.86
N ASP A 19 -3.87 11.70 -10.94
CA ASP A 19 -5.21 11.16 -11.13
C ASP A 19 -5.40 9.89 -10.29
N VAL A 20 -6.52 9.87 -9.58
CA VAL A 20 -7.03 8.71 -8.83
C VAL A 20 -8.38 8.34 -9.40
N PHE A 21 -8.45 7.24 -10.12
CA PHE A 21 -9.70 6.70 -10.64
C PHE A 21 -10.46 5.98 -9.54
N PHE A 22 -11.78 6.09 -9.55
CA PHE A 22 -12.67 5.51 -8.56
C PHE A 22 -13.89 4.87 -9.20
N THR A 23 -14.33 3.72 -8.67
CA THR A 23 -15.64 3.10 -8.96
C THR A 23 -16.27 2.55 -7.69
N LYS A 24 -17.57 2.70 -7.55
CA LYS A 24 -18.37 2.05 -6.49
C LYS A 24 -18.62 0.58 -6.79
N THR A 25 -18.53 0.17 -8.05
CA THR A 25 -18.87 -1.18 -8.48
C THR A 25 -17.71 -2.13 -8.20
N ILE A 26 -17.90 -3.00 -7.21
CA ILE A 26 -16.88 -3.92 -6.71
C ILE A 26 -17.07 -5.30 -7.33
N ASN A 27 -16.30 -5.59 -8.37
CA ASN A 27 -16.24 -6.90 -9.00
C ASN A 27 -14.89 -7.11 -9.71
N SER A 28 -14.62 -8.34 -10.15
CA SER A 28 -13.38 -8.72 -10.80
C SER A 28 -13.13 -7.96 -12.10
N SER A 29 -14.17 -7.75 -12.92
CA SER A 29 -14.02 -7.05 -14.20
C SER A 29 -13.68 -5.56 -14.04
N ASN A 30 -14.16 -4.93 -12.97
CA ASN A 30 -13.79 -3.55 -12.67
C ASN A 30 -12.34 -3.41 -12.18
N MET A 31 -11.71 -4.45 -11.64
CA MET A 31 -10.26 -4.43 -11.40
C MET A 31 -9.49 -4.21 -12.71
N VAL A 32 -9.89 -4.88 -13.79
CA VAL A 32 -9.29 -4.71 -15.12
C VAL A 32 -9.60 -3.32 -15.68
N LYS A 33 -10.86 -2.85 -15.61
CA LYS A 33 -11.22 -1.50 -16.06
C LYS A 33 -10.40 -0.41 -15.35
N MET A 34 -10.24 -0.53 -14.02
CA MET A 34 -9.48 0.42 -13.22
C MET A 34 -8.02 0.45 -13.67
N PHE A 35 -7.41 -0.72 -13.91
CA PHE A 35 -6.06 -0.79 -14.45
C PHE A 35 -5.96 -0.18 -15.86
N GLN A 36 -6.92 -0.45 -16.76
CA GLN A 36 -6.96 0.12 -18.11
C GLN A 36 -7.06 1.65 -18.11
N LYS A 37 -7.81 2.25 -17.15
CA LYS A 37 -7.91 3.71 -17.00
C LYS A 37 -6.57 4.38 -16.70
N LEU A 38 -5.62 3.67 -16.10
CA LEU A 38 -4.27 4.19 -15.85
C LEU A 38 -3.47 4.44 -17.14
N ASN A 39 -3.90 3.86 -18.25
CA ASN A 39 -3.20 3.95 -19.55
C ASN A 39 -1.69 3.64 -19.45
N LEU A 40 -1.35 2.67 -18.58
CA LEU A 40 0.03 2.30 -18.25
C LEU A 40 0.42 1.03 -18.99
N ASN A 41 1.53 1.08 -19.72
CA ASN A 41 2.10 -0.08 -20.38
C ASN A 41 3.19 -0.71 -19.50
N LEU A 42 2.81 -1.69 -18.68
CA LEU A 42 3.76 -2.47 -17.88
C LEU A 42 4.60 -3.36 -18.80
N LYS A 43 5.91 -3.41 -18.54
CA LYS A 43 6.85 -4.18 -19.38
C LYS A 43 7.31 -5.43 -18.66
N GLY A 44 7.65 -6.46 -19.44
CA GLY A 44 8.25 -7.69 -18.96
C GLY A 44 7.35 -8.53 -18.08
N ARG A 45 7.92 -9.17 -17.08
CA ARG A 45 7.21 -10.06 -16.16
C ARG A 45 6.51 -9.26 -15.07
N VAL A 46 5.19 -9.39 -14.97
CA VAL A 46 4.34 -8.63 -14.05
C VAL A 46 4.15 -9.37 -12.72
N GLY A 47 4.54 -8.76 -11.61
CA GLY A 47 4.20 -9.19 -10.27
C GLY A 47 2.89 -8.56 -9.81
N LEU A 48 1.98 -9.36 -9.25
CA LEU A 48 0.75 -8.90 -8.62
C LEU A 48 0.92 -9.01 -7.10
N LYS A 49 1.27 -7.89 -6.44
CA LYS A 49 1.51 -7.90 -5.01
C LYS A 49 0.21 -7.93 -4.24
N VAL A 50 0.05 -8.95 -3.44
CA VAL A 50 -1.16 -9.22 -2.65
C VAL A 50 -0.83 -9.42 -1.17
N HIS A 51 -1.87 -9.45 -0.33
CA HIS A 51 -1.85 -10.02 1.02
C HIS A 51 -2.74 -11.26 1.02
N THR A 52 -2.15 -12.41 1.25
CA THR A 52 -2.81 -13.71 1.04
C THR A 52 -3.73 -14.15 2.19
N GLY A 53 -3.88 -13.30 3.21
CA GLY A 53 -4.63 -13.59 4.42
C GLY A 53 -3.79 -14.39 5.42
N GLU A 54 -4.26 -14.48 6.67
CA GLU A 54 -3.67 -15.31 7.71
C GLU A 54 -4.65 -16.43 8.08
N GLN A 55 -4.17 -17.49 8.72
CA GLN A 55 -4.97 -18.65 9.09
C GLN A 55 -6.27 -18.25 9.82
N GLY A 56 -7.40 -18.80 9.36
CA GLY A 56 -8.74 -18.51 9.89
C GLY A 56 -9.28 -17.12 9.53
N GLY A 57 -8.57 -16.34 8.74
CA GLY A 57 -9.02 -15.03 8.26
C GLY A 57 -10.22 -15.15 7.32
N LYS A 58 -11.22 -14.29 7.54
CA LYS A 58 -12.47 -14.30 6.77
C LYS A 58 -12.55 -13.20 5.71
N TYR A 59 -11.89 -12.07 5.95
CA TYR A 59 -12.15 -10.81 5.27
C TYR A 59 -11.07 -10.38 4.26
N PHE A 60 -10.03 -11.18 4.03
CA PHE A 60 -9.00 -10.87 3.03
C PHE A 60 -9.54 -10.97 1.58
N LEU A 61 -8.92 -10.26 0.65
CA LEU A 61 -9.25 -10.34 -0.77
C LEU A 61 -9.02 -11.77 -1.28
N ARG A 62 -10.03 -12.33 -1.92
CA ARG A 62 -9.96 -13.71 -2.43
C ARG A 62 -9.27 -13.76 -3.80
N PRO A 63 -8.51 -14.82 -4.10
CA PRO A 63 -7.88 -14.97 -5.42
C PRO A 63 -8.90 -14.97 -6.56
N SER A 64 -10.13 -15.49 -6.34
CA SER A 64 -11.21 -15.44 -7.32
C SER A 64 -11.64 -14.02 -7.68
N PHE A 65 -11.61 -13.08 -6.73
CA PHE A 65 -11.89 -11.68 -6.98
C PHE A 65 -10.80 -11.00 -7.85
N LEU A 66 -9.58 -11.49 -7.79
CA LEU A 66 -8.43 -10.97 -8.53
C LEU A 66 -8.13 -11.77 -9.81
N GLN A 67 -8.98 -12.76 -10.16
CA GLN A 67 -8.71 -13.65 -11.30
C GLN A 67 -8.62 -12.90 -12.61
N GLU A 68 -9.55 -12.00 -12.92
CA GLU A 68 -9.55 -11.33 -14.22
C GLU A 68 -8.34 -10.41 -14.42
N ILE A 69 -7.87 -9.70 -13.38
CA ILE A 69 -6.64 -8.89 -13.49
C ILE A 69 -5.40 -9.79 -13.59
N TYR A 70 -5.40 -10.96 -12.95
CA TYR A 70 -4.34 -11.96 -13.07
C TYR A 70 -4.25 -12.46 -14.52
N ASP A 71 -5.38 -12.85 -15.12
CA ASP A 71 -5.44 -13.35 -16.49
C ASP A 71 -5.11 -12.25 -17.50
N TYR A 72 -5.69 -11.05 -17.31
CA TYR A 72 -5.47 -9.90 -18.21
C TYR A 72 -3.99 -9.51 -18.31
N THR A 73 -3.27 -9.54 -17.19
CA THR A 73 -1.86 -9.15 -17.13
C THR A 73 -0.89 -10.30 -17.37
N ASN A 74 -1.39 -11.54 -17.49
CA ASN A 74 -0.58 -12.77 -17.44
C ASN A 74 0.40 -12.72 -16.23
N GLY A 75 -0.08 -12.21 -15.11
CA GLY A 75 0.72 -11.89 -13.93
C GLY A 75 1.11 -13.12 -13.10
N THR A 76 1.86 -12.87 -12.06
CA THR A 76 2.18 -13.84 -11.02
C THR A 76 1.92 -13.19 -9.66
N PHE A 77 1.11 -13.80 -8.80
CA PHE A 77 0.94 -13.32 -7.45
C PHE A 77 2.26 -13.38 -6.68
N ILE A 78 2.56 -12.34 -5.92
CA ILE A 78 3.79 -12.25 -5.12
C ILE A 78 3.47 -11.85 -3.68
N GLU A 79 4.13 -12.52 -2.73
CA GLU A 79 4.02 -12.27 -1.29
C GLU A 79 5.37 -12.55 -0.62
N CYS A 80 5.50 -12.21 0.67
CA CYS A 80 6.65 -12.50 1.50
C CYS A 80 6.24 -13.19 2.81
N ASN A 81 7.17 -13.91 3.41
CA ASN A 81 7.03 -14.46 4.75
C ASN A 81 6.87 -13.35 5.80
N THR A 82 6.34 -13.69 6.97
CA THR A 82 6.08 -12.73 8.05
C THR A 82 7.18 -12.74 9.11
N ALA A 83 7.37 -11.60 9.77
CA ALA A 83 8.28 -11.43 10.91
C ALA A 83 7.61 -11.72 12.27
N TYR A 84 6.55 -12.53 12.29
CA TYR A 84 5.88 -13.01 13.48
C TYR A 84 5.49 -14.48 13.30
N SER A 85 5.26 -15.20 14.40
CA SER A 85 4.87 -16.61 14.36
C SER A 85 3.47 -16.79 13.78
N GLY A 86 3.29 -17.81 12.95
CA GLY A 86 2.03 -18.15 12.27
C GLY A 86 2.27 -18.98 11.03
N MET A 87 1.24 -19.21 10.24
CA MET A 87 1.33 -20.05 9.02
C MET A 87 2.18 -19.39 7.91
N ARG A 88 2.38 -18.08 7.95
CA ARG A 88 3.22 -17.37 6.98
C ARG A 88 4.64 -17.09 7.48
N HIS A 89 5.04 -17.70 8.61
CA HIS A 89 6.36 -17.45 9.19
C HIS A 89 7.49 -18.19 8.45
N SER A 90 7.24 -19.38 7.94
CA SER A 90 8.18 -20.14 7.14
C SER A 90 7.59 -20.46 5.77
N THR A 91 8.45 -20.59 4.78
CA THR A 91 8.06 -20.85 3.39
C THR A 91 7.17 -22.09 3.25
N ASP A 92 7.48 -23.20 3.94
CA ASP A 92 6.69 -24.43 3.85
C ASP A 92 5.27 -24.27 4.43
N LEU A 93 5.14 -23.64 5.61
CA LEU A 93 3.85 -23.34 6.20
C LEU A 93 3.07 -22.32 5.35
N HIS A 94 3.77 -21.32 4.81
CA HIS A 94 3.16 -20.32 3.94
C HIS A 94 2.61 -20.96 2.65
N LYS A 95 3.35 -21.86 2.01
CA LYS A 95 2.86 -22.62 0.84
C LYS A 95 1.61 -23.43 1.16
N GLN A 96 1.55 -24.08 2.33
CA GLN A 96 0.34 -24.77 2.78
C GLN A 96 -0.86 -23.82 2.92
N LEU A 97 -0.65 -22.64 3.53
CA LEU A 97 -1.70 -21.63 3.66
C LEU A 97 -2.15 -21.08 2.31
N LEU A 98 -1.22 -20.85 1.38
CA LEU A 98 -1.53 -20.42 0.00
C LEU A 98 -2.45 -21.42 -0.70
N GLN A 99 -2.20 -22.73 -0.54
CA GLN A 99 -3.08 -23.80 -1.06
C GLN A 99 -4.45 -23.76 -0.38
N GLN A 100 -4.52 -23.66 0.94
CA GLN A 100 -5.78 -23.60 1.70
C GLN A 100 -6.63 -22.39 1.30
N HIS A 101 -6.01 -21.25 0.99
CA HIS A 101 -6.69 -20.01 0.61
C HIS A 101 -6.94 -19.89 -0.91
N GLY A 102 -6.51 -20.87 -1.71
CA GLY A 102 -6.69 -20.90 -3.16
C GLY A 102 -5.77 -19.97 -3.95
N TRP A 103 -4.66 -19.52 -3.35
CA TRP A 103 -3.65 -18.70 -4.04
C TRP A 103 -2.65 -19.52 -4.85
N LEU A 104 -2.51 -20.78 -4.54
CA LEU A 104 -1.62 -21.71 -5.21
C LEU A 104 -2.41 -22.93 -5.65
N ASP A 105 -2.64 -23.06 -6.96
CA ASP A 105 -3.33 -24.18 -7.60
C ASP A 105 -2.76 -24.42 -9.01
N ASN A 106 -3.38 -25.30 -9.81
CA ASN A 106 -2.91 -25.61 -11.16
C ASN A 106 -3.04 -24.43 -12.14
N ASN A 107 -3.85 -23.43 -11.81
CA ASN A 107 -4.16 -22.30 -12.70
C ASN A 107 -3.51 -20.99 -12.24
N ARG A 108 -2.97 -20.93 -11.00
CA ARG A 108 -2.40 -19.71 -10.41
C ARG A 108 -0.97 -19.94 -9.95
N ARG A 109 -0.10 -19.03 -10.33
CA ARG A 109 1.27 -18.99 -9.85
C ARG A 109 1.38 -17.95 -8.73
N THR A 110 1.88 -18.38 -7.59
CA THR A 110 2.20 -17.50 -6.46
C THR A 110 3.65 -17.74 -6.03
N VAL A 111 4.42 -16.67 -5.91
CA VAL A 111 5.83 -16.69 -5.51
C VAL A 111 5.99 -16.05 -4.14
N ILE A 112 6.64 -16.74 -3.22
CA ILE A 112 7.12 -16.19 -1.95
C ILE A 112 8.49 -15.60 -2.23
N MET A 113 8.59 -14.25 -2.23
CA MET A 113 9.79 -13.57 -2.73
C MET A 113 11.04 -13.80 -1.88
N ASP A 114 10.86 -14.06 -0.59
CA ASP A 114 11.91 -14.39 0.40
C ASP A 114 11.89 -15.87 0.78
N GLU A 115 11.66 -16.75 -0.21
CA GLU A 115 11.65 -18.21 -0.03
C GLU A 115 12.98 -18.72 0.55
N ASP A 116 14.10 -18.18 0.09
CA ASP A 116 15.44 -18.40 0.64
C ASP A 116 15.94 -17.12 1.31
N PRO A 117 15.91 -17.05 2.66
CA PRO A 117 16.37 -15.87 3.37
C PRO A 117 17.87 -15.59 3.20
N SER A 118 18.68 -16.59 2.81
CA SER A 118 20.14 -16.41 2.58
C SER A 118 20.43 -15.62 1.29
N ALA A 119 19.46 -15.56 0.39
CA ALA A 119 19.54 -14.86 -0.89
C ALA A 119 18.92 -13.45 -0.86
N ASP A 120 18.38 -13.01 0.29
CA ASP A 120 17.86 -11.65 0.46
C ASP A 120 18.91 -10.60 0.03
N PHE A 121 18.44 -9.49 -0.52
CA PHE A 121 19.31 -8.38 -0.89
C PHE A 121 18.76 -7.03 -0.43
N THR A 122 19.59 -6.01 -0.50
CA THR A 122 19.22 -4.66 -0.06
C THR A 122 18.97 -3.73 -1.24
N LEU A 123 17.96 -2.88 -1.10
CA LEU A 123 17.73 -1.70 -1.91
C LEU A 123 18.16 -0.49 -1.11
N THR A 124 19.05 0.33 -1.66
CA THR A 124 19.46 1.59 -1.06
C THR A 124 18.32 2.60 -1.11
N ILE A 125 18.17 3.38 -0.05
CA ILE A 125 17.18 4.47 0.05
C ILE A 125 17.93 5.80 0.00
N ASN A 126 17.62 6.61 -1.00
CA ASN A 126 18.21 7.92 -1.16
C ASN A 126 17.55 8.90 -0.20
N HIS A 127 18.36 9.73 0.49
CA HIS A 127 17.90 10.75 1.43
C HIS A 127 16.92 10.22 2.50
N PRO A 128 17.28 9.16 3.24
CA PRO A 128 16.36 8.50 4.17
C PRO A 128 15.96 9.42 5.32
N VAL A 129 14.73 9.26 5.80
CA VAL A 129 14.26 9.89 7.04
C VAL A 129 14.68 9.05 8.26
N LYS A 130 14.62 7.71 8.13
CA LYS A 130 14.88 6.79 9.25
C LYS A 130 15.79 5.61 8.91
N ILE A 131 15.55 4.92 7.79
CA ILE A 131 16.33 3.74 7.38
C ILE A 131 16.92 3.94 5.99
N SER A 132 18.23 3.67 5.84
CA SER A 132 18.97 3.88 4.58
C SER A 132 18.91 2.71 3.59
N GLU A 133 18.27 1.61 3.99
CA GLU A 133 18.15 0.41 3.17
C GLU A 133 16.82 -0.31 3.44
N ASN A 134 16.32 -1.01 2.43
CA ASN A 134 15.22 -1.95 2.53
C ASN A 134 15.73 -3.36 2.15
N ILE A 135 15.41 -4.38 2.96
CA ILE A 135 15.85 -5.75 2.74
C ILE A 135 14.69 -6.53 2.14
N VAL A 136 14.92 -7.06 0.94
CA VAL A 136 13.88 -7.70 0.12
C VAL A 136 14.31 -9.09 -0.31
N GLY A 137 13.34 -9.95 -0.59
CA GLY A 137 13.59 -11.32 -1.03
C GLY A 137 14.16 -11.38 -2.44
N ALA A 138 14.99 -12.39 -2.71
CA ALA A 138 15.72 -12.57 -3.96
C ALA A 138 14.82 -12.60 -5.20
N HIS A 139 13.61 -13.17 -5.07
CA HIS A 139 12.65 -13.30 -6.18
C HIS A 139 12.03 -11.97 -6.62
N LEU A 140 12.27 -10.85 -5.92
CA LEU A 140 11.92 -9.54 -6.45
C LEU A 140 12.59 -9.27 -7.81
N LYS A 141 13.79 -9.80 -8.02
CA LYS A 141 14.57 -9.65 -9.25
C LYS A 141 13.90 -10.30 -10.47
N ASP A 142 13.02 -11.28 -10.23
CA ASP A 142 12.33 -12.02 -11.29
C ASP A 142 11.22 -11.20 -11.98
N PHE A 143 10.89 -10.03 -11.44
CA PHE A 143 9.81 -9.18 -11.94
C PHE A 143 10.35 -7.86 -12.48
N ASP A 144 9.80 -7.45 -13.63
CA ASP A 144 10.16 -6.20 -14.29
C ASP A 144 9.19 -5.08 -13.91
N SER A 145 7.93 -5.42 -13.71
CA SER A 145 6.86 -4.48 -13.34
C SER A 145 5.94 -5.06 -12.27
N CYS A 146 5.13 -4.19 -11.66
CA CYS A 146 4.26 -4.62 -10.59
C CYS A 146 2.91 -3.90 -10.58
N ILE A 147 1.85 -4.61 -10.19
CA ILE A 147 0.59 -4.03 -9.73
C ILE A 147 0.44 -4.36 -8.25
N VAL A 148 0.36 -3.32 -7.42
CA VAL A 148 0.15 -3.45 -5.98
C VAL A 148 -1.36 -3.48 -5.71
N LEU A 149 -1.88 -4.66 -5.35
CA LEU A 149 -3.29 -4.92 -5.09
C LEU A 149 -3.53 -4.90 -3.59
N SER A 150 -3.95 -3.77 -3.05
CA SER A 150 -4.07 -3.57 -1.61
C SER A 150 -5.52 -3.70 -1.14
N HIS A 151 -5.71 -4.40 -0.05
CA HIS A 151 -6.96 -4.38 0.71
C HIS A 151 -6.87 -3.24 1.73
N LEU A 152 -7.57 -2.14 1.49
CA LEU A 152 -7.51 -0.96 2.35
C LEU A 152 -8.37 -1.13 3.60
N LYS A 153 -7.77 -0.95 4.77
CA LYS A 153 -8.39 -1.08 6.10
C LYS A 153 -7.47 -0.64 7.22
N GLY A 154 -7.91 -0.76 8.47
CA GLY A 154 -7.08 -0.50 9.63
C GLY A 154 -5.91 -1.48 9.78
N HIS A 155 -4.90 -1.06 10.55
CA HIS A 155 -3.75 -1.89 10.89
C HIS A 155 -3.25 -1.56 12.29
N GLY A 156 -3.11 -2.59 13.14
CA GLY A 156 -2.81 -2.45 14.56
C GLY A 156 -1.47 -1.81 14.92
N MET A 157 -0.55 -1.67 13.96
CA MET A 157 0.75 -1.01 14.16
C MET A 157 0.94 0.20 13.24
N GLY A 158 0.55 0.13 11.98
CA GLY A 158 0.75 1.24 11.02
C GLY A 158 -0.47 2.16 10.89
N GLY A 159 -1.47 2.06 11.77
CA GLY A 159 -2.70 2.83 11.69
C GLY A 159 -3.67 2.28 10.65
N TYR A 160 -3.27 2.25 9.40
CA TYR A 160 -3.99 1.66 8.28
C TYR A 160 -3.07 0.82 7.39
N GLY A 161 -3.66 0.07 6.46
CA GLY A 161 -2.96 -0.66 5.41
C GLY A 161 -3.55 -0.33 4.05
N GLY A 162 -2.73 0.21 3.16
CA GLY A 162 -3.03 0.56 1.78
C GLY A 162 -1.81 0.28 0.89
N ALA A 163 -1.66 1.02 -0.21
CA ALA A 163 -0.56 0.88 -1.15
C ALA A 163 0.81 1.07 -0.46
N LEU A 164 0.98 2.11 0.36
CA LEU A 164 2.24 2.41 1.04
C LEU A 164 2.65 1.31 2.03
N LYS A 165 1.69 0.76 2.79
CA LYS A 165 2.00 -0.37 3.67
C LYS A 165 2.35 -1.63 2.88
N GLN A 166 1.69 -1.87 1.76
CA GLN A 166 1.99 -3.01 0.90
C GLN A 166 3.38 -2.85 0.26
N LEU A 167 3.75 -1.64 -0.16
CA LEU A 167 5.09 -1.31 -0.67
C LEU A 167 6.18 -1.51 0.38
N SER A 168 5.95 -1.09 1.63
CA SER A 168 6.93 -1.23 2.71
C SER A 168 6.96 -2.65 3.28
N ILE A 169 6.04 -2.95 4.20
CA ILE A 169 6.00 -4.23 4.91
C ILE A 169 5.69 -5.40 3.96
N GLY A 170 4.87 -5.18 2.93
CA GLY A 170 4.46 -6.25 2.00
C GLY A 170 5.61 -6.79 1.16
N PHE A 171 6.52 -5.92 0.68
CA PHE A 171 7.66 -6.31 -0.15
C PHE A 171 8.91 -6.71 0.64
N ALA A 172 9.04 -6.21 1.88
CA ALA A 172 10.18 -6.57 2.72
C ALA A 172 10.22 -8.07 2.99
N SER A 173 11.41 -8.66 2.98
CA SER A 173 11.63 -10.02 3.45
C SER A 173 11.36 -10.14 4.96
N GLN A 174 11.41 -11.34 5.52
CA GLN A 174 11.25 -11.51 6.97
C GLN A 174 12.25 -10.64 7.76
N ALA A 175 13.52 -10.63 7.34
CA ALA A 175 14.54 -9.77 7.93
C ALA A 175 14.28 -8.28 7.68
N GLY A 176 13.79 -7.93 6.49
CA GLY A 176 13.40 -6.57 6.13
C GLY A 176 12.21 -6.07 6.93
N LYS A 177 11.21 -6.90 7.16
CA LYS A 177 10.09 -6.55 8.07
C LYS A 177 10.58 -6.26 9.47
N ALA A 178 11.50 -7.07 10.00
CA ALA A 178 12.12 -6.83 11.31
C ALA A 178 12.90 -5.49 11.33
N TRP A 179 13.62 -5.21 10.26
CA TRP A 179 14.38 -3.97 10.09
C TRP A 179 13.47 -2.72 10.09
N ILE A 180 12.37 -2.76 9.33
CA ILE A 180 11.40 -1.67 9.27
C ILE A 180 10.70 -1.49 10.63
N HIS A 181 10.19 -2.57 11.24
CA HIS A 181 9.48 -2.51 12.52
C HIS A 181 10.37 -1.98 13.66
N SER A 182 11.65 -2.29 13.62
CA SER A 182 12.62 -1.79 14.60
C SER A 182 13.21 -0.42 14.23
N ALA A 183 12.79 0.19 13.11
CA ALA A 183 13.36 1.41 12.59
C ALA A 183 14.89 1.35 12.47
N GLY A 184 15.39 0.27 11.86
CA GLY A 184 16.80 0.07 11.58
C GLY A 184 17.65 -0.47 12.74
N LYS A 185 17.03 -0.99 13.83
CA LYS A 185 17.80 -1.46 15.00
C LYS A 185 18.19 -2.94 14.93
N THR A 186 17.35 -3.78 14.30
CA THR A 186 17.59 -5.23 14.24
C THR A 186 16.93 -5.88 13.02
N ARG A 187 17.58 -6.94 12.51
CA ARG A 187 17.01 -7.83 11.49
C ARG A 187 16.39 -9.09 12.12
N ASN A 188 16.46 -9.23 13.44
CA ASN A 188 15.90 -10.36 14.17
C ASN A 188 14.44 -10.10 14.52
N TRP A 189 13.52 -10.88 13.92
CA TRP A 189 12.09 -10.73 14.11
C TRP A 189 11.64 -10.86 15.58
N LYS A 190 12.34 -11.63 16.42
CA LYS A 190 12.02 -11.78 17.86
C LYS A 190 12.22 -10.49 18.66
N GLN A 191 13.01 -9.56 18.14
CA GLN A 191 13.36 -8.29 18.77
C GLN A 191 12.71 -7.07 18.06
N ALA A 192 12.10 -7.31 16.90
CA ALA A 192 11.67 -6.25 15.97
C ALA A 192 10.59 -5.31 16.54
N PHE A 193 9.78 -5.79 17.48
CA PHE A 193 8.61 -5.06 17.96
C PHE A 193 8.83 -4.36 19.30
N GLN A 194 10.08 -4.15 19.72
CA GLN A 194 10.41 -3.59 21.02
C GLN A 194 11.14 -2.24 20.88
N GLY A 195 10.72 -1.26 21.70
CA GLY A 195 11.49 -0.03 21.92
C GLY A 195 11.62 0.89 20.68
N THR A 196 10.67 0.84 19.76
CA THR A 196 10.61 1.73 18.61
C THR A 196 9.42 2.67 18.76
N SER A 197 9.65 3.98 18.59
CA SER A 197 8.55 4.95 18.60
C SER A 197 7.65 4.75 17.39
N GLN A 198 6.38 5.12 17.53
CA GLN A 198 5.42 4.99 16.44
C GLN A 198 5.83 5.83 15.22
N MET A 199 6.29 7.06 15.46
CA MET A 199 6.81 7.96 14.42
C MET A 199 8.01 7.36 13.69
N ASP A 200 8.98 6.76 14.40
CA ASP A 200 10.13 6.11 13.79
C ASP A 200 9.72 4.92 12.89
N PHE A 201 8.77 4.12 13.33
CA PHE A 201 8.27 2.97 12.57
C PHE A 201 7.55 3.42 11.29
N THR A 202 6.64 4.39 11.38
CA THR A 202 5.90 4.88 10.21
C THR A 202 6.82 5.65 9.24
N SER A 203 7.86 6.34 9.76
CA SER A 203 8.91 6.91 8.92
C SER A 203 9.71 5.83 8.17
N ALA A 204 10.11 4.76 8.85
CA ALA A 204 10.78 3.63 8.22
C ALA A 204 9.90 2.94 7.15
N MET A 205 8.58 2.93 7.35
CA MET A 205 7.64 2.45 6.31
C MET A 205 7.68 3.33 5.06
N GLY A 206 7.65 4.66 5.22
CA GLY A 206 7.74 5.60 4.09
C GLY A 206 9.06 5.47 3.34
N ASP A 207 10.18 5.36 4.06
CA ASP A 207 11.50 5.11 3.48
C ASP A 207 11.53 3.80 2.67
N ALA A 208 11.06 2.70 3.25
CA ALA A 208 11.02 1.40 2.57
C ALA A 208 10.12 1.41 1.32
N ALA A 209 8.97 2.09 1.38
CA ALA A 209 8.07 2.21 0.25
C ALA A 209 8.74 2.91 -0.94
N SER A 210 9.55 3.96 -0.68
CA SER A 210 10.25 4.69 -1.75
C SER A 210 11.16 3.80 -2.57
N SER A 211 11.91 2.91 -1.92
CA SER A 211 12.85 1.99 -2.59
C SER A 211 12.18 1.05 -3.59
N ILE A 212 10.97 0.58 -3.28
CA ILE A 212 10.21 -0.32 -4.15
C ILE A 212 9.64 0.45 -5.36
N VAL A 213 9.13 1.66 -5.12
CA VAL A 213 8.63 2.52 -6.20
C VAL A 213 9.76 2.85 -7.17
N GLU A 214 10.92 3.29 -6.68
CA GLU A 214 12.09 3.56 -7.50
C GLU A 214 12.54 2.32 -8.28
N TYR A 215 12.60 1.16 -7.62
CA TYR A 215 13.00 -0.09 -8.25
C TYR A 215 12.16 -0.42 -9.50
N PHE A 216 10.84 -0.38 -9.38
CA PHE A 216 9.96 -0.73 -10.50
C PHE A 216 9.79 0.40 -11.52
N ARG A 217 9.81 1.67 -11.12
CA ARG A 217 9.79 2.80 -12.06
C ARG A 217 11.00 2.78 -12.98
N ASN A 218 12.15 2.35 -12.49
CA ASN A 218 13.39 2.22 -13.26
C ASN A 218 13.46 0.94 -14.12
N LYS A 219 12.50 0.01 -14.02
CA LYS A 219 12.44 -1.23 -14.81
C LYS A 219 11.28 -1.21 -15.80
N GLY A 220 10.13 -1.63 -15.39
CA GLY A 220 8.98 -1.86 -16.27
C GLY A 220 7.70 -1.13 -15.87
N GLY A 221 7.73 -0.44 -14.73
CA GLY A 221 6.61 0.34 -14.22
C GLY A 221 5.89 -0.29 -13.03
N ILE A 222 5.10 0.52 -12.36
CA ILE A 222 4.32 0.13 -11.18
C ILE A 222 2.96 0.82 -11.19
N ALA A 223 1.92 0.11 -10.77
CA ALA A 223 0.56 0.61 -10.60
C ALA A 223 -0.01 0.20 -9.24
N PHE A 224 -1.02 0.92 -8.78
CA PHE A 224 -1.64 0.71 -7.48
C PHE A 224 -3.16 0.59 -7.64
N ILE A 225 -3.74 -0.41 -6.99
CA ILE A 225 -5.18 -0.59 -6.87
C ILE A 225 -5.51 -0.87 -5.42
N ASN A 226 -6.28 0.02 -4.79
CA ASN A 226 -6.77 -0.16 -3.43
C ASN A 226 -8.24 -0.60 -3.48
N VAL A 227 -8.56 -1.71 -2.82
CA VAL A 227 -9.92 -2.25 -2.70
C VAL A 227 -10.43 -1.95 -1.30
N MET A 228 -11.50 -1.16 -1.23
CA MET A 228 -12.12 -0.70 0.01
C MET A 228 -13.36 -1.53 0.32
N VAL A 229 -13.14 -2.79 0.74
CA VAL A 229 -14.18 -3.76 1.13
C VAL A 229 -13.88 -4.32 2.52
N ASN A 230 -14.88 -4.82 3.22
CA ASN A 230 -14.69 -5.42 4.54
C ASN A 230 -13.84 -4.55 5.48
N ILE A 231 -14.08 -3.24 5.48
CA ILE A 231 -13.25 -2.28 6.18
C ILE A 231 -13.48 -2.38 7.70
N SER A 232 -12.41 -2.66 8.44
CA SER A 232 -12.40 -2.69 9.88
C SER A 232 -11.12 -2.04 10.42
N LYS A 233 -11.03 -1.83 11.74
CA LYS A 233 -9.80 -1.35 12.39
C LYS A 233 -8.66 -2.38 12.38
N SER A 234 -8.92 -3.62 12.02
CA SER A 234 -7.95 -4.71 12.00
C SER A 234 -7.49 -5.04 10.58
N CYS A 235 -6.35 -5.70 10.47
CA CYS A 235 -5.82 -6.16 9.19
C CYS A 235 -6.01 -7.66 8.96
N ASP A 236 -5.78 -8.13 7.73
CA ASP A 236 -5.82 -9.55 7.37
C ASP A 236 -4.79 -10.39 8.14
N CYS A 237 -3.75 -9.75 8.68
CA CYS A 237 -2.76 -10.41 9.53
C CYS A 237 -3.30 -10.84 10.90
N ALA A 238 -4.49 -10.38 11.31
CA ALA A 238 -5.15 -10.82 12.53
C ALA A 238 -5.77 -12.24 12.39
N GLY A 239 -5.92 -12.73 11.16
CA GLY A 239 -6.46 -14.07 10.89
C GLY A 239 -7.85 -14.25 11.47
N GLY A 240 -8.09 -15.37 12.13
CA GLY A 240 -9.37 -15.69 12.77
C GLY A 240 -9.79 -14.75 13.91
N ARG A 241 -8.89 -13.86 14.38
CA ARG A 241 -9.18 -12.85 15.42
C ARG A 241 -9.63 -11.52 14.86
N ALA A 242 -9.67 -11.36 13.54
CA ALA A 242 -10.13 -10.12 12.92
C ALA A 242 -11.61 -9.86 13.27
N PRO A 243 -11.96 -8.69 13.83
CA PRO A 243 -13.35 -8.35 14.11
C PRO A 243 -14.15 -8.20 12.82
N GLU A 244 -15.46 -8.28 12.93
CA GLU A 244 -16.35 -7.98 11.81
C GLU A 244 -16.14 -6.56 11.28
N PRO A 245 -16.18 -6.37 9.95
CA PRO A 245 -16.20 -5.05 9.34
C PRO A 245 -17.37 -4.21 9.86
N LYS A 246 -17.10 -2.94 10.17
CA LYS A 246 -18.12 -1.99 10.65
C LYS A 246 -18.30 -0.79 9.73
N ILE A 247 -17.57 -0.76 8.63
CA ILE A 247 -17.64 0.26 7.59
C ILE A 247 -18.08 -0.46 6.32
N HIS A 248 -19.08 0.11 5.62
CA HIS A 248 -19.58 -0.47 4.39
C HIS A 248 -18.52 -0.50 3.29
N ASP A 249 -18.70 -1.36 2.31
CA ASP A 249 -17.84 -1.45 1.15
C ASP A 249 -17.93 -0.17 0.32
N MET A 250 -16.79 0.49 0.05
CA MET A 250 -16.78 1.83 -0.52
C MET A 250 -16.44 1.84 -2.01
N GLY A 251 -15.66 0.88 -2.51
CA GLY A 251 -15.28 0.82 -3.92
C GLY A 251 -13.86 0.37 -4.20
N ILE A 252 -13.42 0.65 -5.41
CA ILE A 252 -12.06 0.36 -5.91
C ILE A 252 -11.45 1.66 -6.41
N LEU A 253 -10.21 1.93 -6.01
CA LEU A 253 -9.42 3.05 -6.49
C LEU A 253 -8.21 2.55 -7.26
N ALA A 254 -7.75 3.30 -8.28
CA ALA A 254 -6.51 3.03 -8.99
C ALA A 254 -5.74 4.31 -9.31
N SER A 255 -4.42 4.25 -9.21
CA SER A 255 -3.51 5.34 -9.56
C SER A 255 -2.12 4.81 -9.93
N THR A 256 -1.31 5.63 -10.57
CA THR A 256 0.14 5.43 -10.72
C THR A 256 0.94 6.08 -9.59
N ASP A 257 0.24 6.71 -8.64
CA ASP A 257 0.78 7.43 -7.50
C ASP A 257 0.32 6.78 -6.18
N PRO A 258 1.24 6.17 -5.39
CA PRO A 258 0.89 5.47 -4.15
C PRO A 258 0.47 6.41 -3.02
N VAL A 259 0.94 7.67 -3.03
CA VAL A 259 0.61 8.69 -2.04
C VAL A 259 -0.81 9.20 -2.29
N ALA A 260 -1.09 9.57 -3.54
CA ALA A 260 -2.40 10.05 -3.97
C ALA A 260 -3.52 9.03 -3.70
N ILE A 261 -3.29 7.76 -4.03
CA ILE A 261 -4.32 6.73 -3.85
C ILE A 261 -4.59 6.45 -2.38
N ASP A 262 -3.57 6.39 -1.51
CA ASP A 262 -3.77 6.20 -0.07
C ASP A 262 -4.44 7.43 0.55
N ARG A 263 -4.04 8.66 0.16
CA ARG A 263 -4.68 9.91 0.60
C ARG A 263 -6.15 9.94 0.21
N ALA A 264 -6.48 9.62 -1.04
CA ALA A 264 -7.87 9.57 -1.51
C ALA A 264 -8.73 8.58 -0.70
N CYS A 265 -8.18 7.40 -0.39
CA CYS A 265 -8.87 6.42 0.44
C CYS A 265 -9.13 6.95 1.87
N LEU A 266 -8.14 7.60 2.50
CA LEU A 266 -8.32 8.17 3.84
C LEU A 266 -9.34 9.30 3.83
N ASP A 267 -9.34 10.17 2.82
CA ASP A 267 -10.33 11.23 2.66
C ASP A 267 -11.76 10.69 2.50
N MET A 268 -11.90 9.54 1.82
CA MET A 268 -13.20 8.87 1.73
C MET A 268 -13.64 8.31 3.09
N ILE A 269 -12.71 7.73 3.87
CA ILE A 269 -13.00 7.26 5.23
C ILE A 269 -13.40 8.43 6.13
N VAL A 270 -12.68 9.56 6.08
CA VAL A 270 -13.02 10.77 6.87
C VAL A 270 -14.46 11.25 6.63
N LYS A 271 -14.96 11.13 5.41
CA LYS A 271 -16.33 11.53 5.02
C LYS A 271 -17.38 10.47 5.32
N ASN A 272 -17.00 9.30 5.78
CA ASN A 272 -17.91 8.21 6.10
C ASN A 272 -18.49 8.38 7.51
N THR A 273 -19.75 8.00 7.68
CA THR A 273 -20.51 8.16 8.95
C THR A 273 -20.83 6.83 9.63
N ASP A 274 -20.30 5.71 9.13
CA ASP A 274 -20.55 4.40 9.74
C ASP A 274 -19.96 4.29 11.15
N VAL A 275 -20.54 3.44 11.98
CA VAL A 275 -20.17 3.26 13.38
C VAL A 275 -18.66 2.92 13.57
N GLY A 276 -18.06 2.19 12.61
CA GLY A 276 -16.65 1.81 12.66
C GLY A 276 -15.66 2.92 12.30
N THR A 277 -16.15 4.01 11.68
CA THR A 277 -15.30 5.07 11.13
C THR A 277 -14.48 5.75 12.20
N MET A 278 -15.12 6.20 13.28
CA MET A 278 -14.42 6.89 14.38
C MET A 278 -13.35 6.00 15.04
N GLU A 279 -13.65 4.72 15.26
CA GLU A 279 -12.66 3.78 15.82
C GLU A 279 -11.41 3.65 14.92
N LEU A 280 -11.61 3.65 13.60
CA LEU A 280 -10.53 3.57 12.62
C LEU A 280 -9.72 4.87 12.57
N LEU A 281 -10.38 6.03 12.52
CA LEU A 281 -9.71 7.34 12.49
C LEU A 281 -8.86 7.57 13.74
N GLN A 282 -9.41 7.30 14.92
CA GLN A 282 -8.67 7.39 16.19
C GLN A 282 -7.47 6.44 16.22
N GLN A 283 -7.59 5.24 15.64
CA GLN A 283 -6.46 4.32 15.53
C GLN A 283 -5.37 4.86 14.60
N ILE A 284 -5.75 5.40 13.43
CA ILE A 284 -4.80 5.98 12.47
C ILE A 284 -4.05 7.14 13.12
N GLN A 285 -4.75 8.04 13.80
CA GLN A 285 -4.15 9.16 14.52
C GLN A 285 -3.20 8.68 15.62
N ARG A 286 -3.66 7.81 16.52
CA ARG A 286 -2.87 7.31 17.65
C ARG A 286 -1.61 6.57 17.20
N LEU A 287 -1.65 5.93 16.04
CA LEU A 287 -0.55 5.15 15.47
C LEU A 287 0.23 5.91 14.41
N GLU A 288 0.08 7.24 14.34
CA GLU A 288 0.81 8.10 13.40
C GLU A 288 0.77 7.57 11.95
N GLY A 289 -0.41 7.05 11.53
CA GLY A 289 -0.54 6.36 10.24
C GLY A 289 -0.29 7.27 9.04
N GLU A 290 -0.67 8.55 9.15
CA GLU A 290 -0.48 9.55 8.09
C GLU A 290 1.01 9.91 7.88
N ASN A 291 1.87 9.76 8.91
CA ASN A 291 3.29 10.03 8.76
C ASN A 291 3.95 9.15 7.67
N THR A 292 3.41 7.97 7.38
CA THR A 292 3.88 7.16 6.25
C THR A 292 3.62 7.85 4.91
N ILE A 293 2.48 8.55 4.77
CA ILE A 293 2.13 9.35 3.60
C ILE A 293 3.08 10.54 3.46
N ASP A 294 3.29 11.29 4.56
CA ASP A 294 4.14 12.48 4.59
C ASP A 294 5.59 12.14 4.21
N VAL A 295 6.12 11.03 4.73
CA VAL A 295 7.48 10.58 4.39
C VAL A 295 7.57 10.10 2.95
N ALA A 296 6.56 9.39 2.44
CA ALA A 296 6.50 8.95 1.05
C ALA A 296 6.44 10.15 0.08
N GLU A 297 5.65 11.18 0.39
CA GLU A 297 5.61 12.42 -0.38
C GLU A 297 6.96 13.17 -0.33
N LYS A 298 7.60 13.24 0.84
CA LYS A 298 8.94 13.82 0.99
C LYS A 298 9.99 13.13 0.14
N HIS A 299 9.86 11.83 -0.11
CA HIS A 299 10.70 11.08 -1.05
C HIS A 299 10.38 11.37 -2.52
N GLY A 300 9.33 12.12 -2.82
CA GLY A 300 8.92 12.42 -4.20
C GLY A 300 8.35 11.22 -4.95
N ILE A 301 7.88 10.19 -4.25
CA ILE A 301 7.27 9.02 -4.91
C ILE A 301 5.80 9.23 -5.27
N GLY A 302 5.21 10.35 -4.84
CA GLY A 302 3.86 10.77 -5.15
C GLY A 302 3.50 12.08 -4.46
N SER A 303 2.23 12.49 -4.58
CA SER A 303 1.71 13.70 -3.95
C SER A 303 0.36 13.45 -3.28
N GLN A 304 0.12 14.14 -2.16
CA GLN A 304 -1.18 14.14 -1.49
C GLN A 304 -2.24 14.96 -2.24
N GLU A 305 -1.82 15.78 -3.21
CA GLU A 305 -2.74 16.46 -4.11
C GLU A 305 -3.15 15.55 -5.26
N TYR A 306 -4.45 15.37 -5.46
CA TYR A 306 -4.98 14.46 -6.47
C TYR A 306 -6.28 14.97 -7.10
N ASN A 307 -6.61 14.44 -8.28
CA ASN A 307 -7.92 14.53 -8.91
C ASN A 307 -8.65 13.20 -8.70
N LEU A 308 -9.82 13.20 -8.06
CA LEU A 308 -10.66 12.01 -7.96
C LEU A 308 -11.58 11.94 -9.18
N ILE A 309 -11.43 10.88 -9.99
CA ILE A 309 -12.19 10.64 -11.22
C ILE A 309 -13.13 9.47 -11.00
N ASP A 310 -14.43 9.74 -10.84
CA ASP A 310 -15.48 8.73 -10.71
C ASP A 310 -15.82 8.18 -12.11
N ILE A 311 -15.38 6.97 -12.40
CA ILE A 311 -15.58 6.36 -13.73
C ILE A 311 -17.02 5.90 -13.95
N ASP A 312 -17.80 5.73 -12.89
CA ASP A 312 -19.21 5.36 -13.00
C ASP A 312 -20.06 6.55 -13.50
N LYS A 313 -19.58 7.79 -13.31
CA LYS A 313 -20.25 9.03 -13.71
C LYS A 313 -19.58 9.74 -14.88
N GLU A 314 -18.34 9.32 -15.24
CA GLU A 314 -17.47 10.01 -16.20
C GLU A 314 -17.20 11.49 -15.82
N GLU A 315 -17.31 11.84 -14.51
CA GLU A 315 -17.10 13.18 -13.98
C GLU A 315 -15.77 13.30 -13.25
N ASN A 316 -15.01 14.35 -13.57
CA ASN A 316 -13.82 14.74 -12.80
C ASN A 316 -14.26 15.50 -11.56
N ILE A 317 -13.98 14.98 -10.38
CA ILE A 317 -14.18 15.67 -9.11
C ILE A 317 -12.83 16.27 -8.69
N ASN A 318 -12.61 17.54 -9.06
CA ASN A 318 -11.45 18.29 -8.61
C ASN A 318 -11.65 18.69 -7.15
N LYS A 319 -10.68 18.34 -6.29
CA LYS A 319 -10.64 18.82 -4.92
C LYS A 319 -9.60 19.90 -4.78
N SER A 320 -10.01 21.05 -4.23
CA SER A 320 -9.09 22.05 -3.72
C SER A 320 -8.48 21.58 -2.39
N PRO A 321 -7.20 21.84 -2.11
CA PRO A 321 -6.60 21.57 -0.79
C PRO A 321 -7.38 22.19 0.37
N ASN A 322 -8.14 23.27 0.12
CA ASN A 322 -8.96 23.96 1.12
C ASN A 322 -10.29 23.26 1.45
N ASP A 323 -10.70 22.25 0.65
CA ASP A 323 -11.94 21.47 0.90
C ASP A 323 -11.67 20.21 1.75
N ASN A 324 -10.42 19.96 2.11
CA ASN A 324 -10.07 18.83 2.96
C ASN A 324 -10.28 19.23 4.43
N ILE A 325 -11.28 18.63 5.07
CA ILE A 325 -11.35 18.61 6.54
C ILE A 325 -10.09 17.87 6.98
N SER A 326 -9.23 18.51 7.78
CA SER A 326 -8.04 17.84 8.27
C SER A 326 -8.45 16.62 9.09
N PHE A 327 -7.61 15.59 9.09
CA PHE A 327 -7.85 14.38 9.88
C PHE A 327 -8.11 14.71 11.36
N LYS A 328 -7.41 15.73 11.90
CA LYS A 328 -7.59 16.25 13.25
C LYS A 328 -8.95 16.92 13.46
N GLU A 329 -9.42 17.72 12.50
CA GLU A 329 -10.72 18.39 12.57
C GLU A 329 -11.88 17.40 12.46
N ALA A 330 -11.76 16.31 11.65
CA ALA A 330 -12.78 15.28 11.58
C ALA A 330 -13.00 14.60 12.95
N ILE A 331 -11.93 14.33 13.71
CA ILE A 331 -12.04 13.72 15.04
C ILE A 331 -12.67 14.69 16.06
N TYR A 332 -12.39 15.99 15.97
CA TYR A 332 -13.00 17.01 16.84
C TYR A 332 -14.49 17.19 16.59
N ASN A 333 -14.93 17.19 15.34
CA ASN A 333 -16.33 17.45 14.97
C ASN A 333 -17.29 16.28 15.28
N PHE A 334 -16.79 15.08 15.57
CA PHE A 334 -17.60 13.92 15.99
C PHE A 334 -17.77 13.82 17.52
N GLY A 335 -17.18 14.73 18.29
CA GLY A 335 -17.20 14.72 19.77
C GLY A 335 -18.24 15.66 20.42
N GLU A 336 -19.11 16.34 19.62
CA GLU A 336 -20.23 17.16 20.10
C GLU A 336 -21.58 16.39 19.90
#